data_2351031bddb492db44b6f8ea1798d6e6
#
_entry.id   2351031bddb492db44b6f8ea1798d6e6
#
_cell.length_a   1.000
_cell.length_b   1.000
_cell.length_c   1.000
_cell.angle_alpha   90.00
_cell.angle_beta   90.00
_cell.angle_gamma   90.00
#
_symmetry.space_group_name_H-M   'P 1'
#
loop_
_entity.id
_entity.type
_entity.pdbx_description
1 polymer ?
#
loop_
_entity_poly.entity_id
_entity_poly.type
_entity_poly.pdbx_seq_one_letter_code
_entity_poly.pdbx_strand_id
1 'polypeptide(L)'
;MVSYYLHSPQFLALRPRSQKDYEYVLNRALQTPVSVSKAFESIRIAKVSVSDCKIVYQSWLQKGKRMANNTATVLSVVFNMAEELELLASNPMRRVKKAKQEVRRVMWSREQVKLFLDTAYSQYKWRSIGLIVHMAYEFAQRVGDMRLLEWKCIDFDTKRLDLVQSKRRAEVHIPINASLLAMLKEQHDDFGFQEYVAPQVNPRDKNYRPYNEFDVSILVNEVKAEAGLPKELTAMDMRRTAITEMVEAGVATTQIMAVSGHNSPQSMRPYIKHTFKSSQNALARRDSYKNEVS
;
A
#
# COMPACT_ATOMS: atom_id res chain seq x y z
N MET A 1 0.90 -7.55 -30.58
CA MET A 1 -0.14 -7.08 -29.65
C MET A 1 0.44 -6.38 -28.41
N VAL A 2 1.37 -6.98 -27.68
CA VAL A 2 1.99 -6.32 -26.51
C VAL A 2 2.65 -5.00 -26.90
N SER A 3 3.48 -4.95 -27.94
CA SER A 3 4.09 -3.71 -28.43
C SER A 3 3.03 -2.65 -28.79
N TYR A 4 1.95 -3.04 -29.45
CA TYR A 4 0.83 -2.15 -29.76
C TYR A 4 0.20 -1.56 -28.48
N TYR A 5 -0.04 -2.41 -27.46
CA TYR A 5 -0.58 -1.95 -26.18
C TYR A 5 0.34 -0.96 -25.48
N LEU A 6 1.66 -1.22 -25.45
CA LEU A 6 2.66 -0.34 -24.80
C LEU A 6 2.76 1.07 -25.44
N HIS A 7 2.28 1.24 -26.67
CA HIS A 7 2.20 2.54 -27.34
C HIS A 7 0.76 3.10 -27.38
N SER A 8 -0.19 2.43 -26.75
CA SER A 8 -1.59 2.85 -26.77
C SER A 8 -1.86 4.03 -25.81
N PRO A 9 -2.86 4.87 -26.10
CA PRO A 9 -3.30 5.91 -25.18
C PRO A 9 -3.69 5.36 -23.79
N GLN A 10 -4.27 4.16 -23.74
CA GLN A 10 -4.64 3.51 -22.49
C GLN A 10 -3.42 3.20 -21.60
N PHE A 11 -2.33 2.72 -22.18
CA PHE A 11 -1.09 2.48 -21.45
C PHE A 11 -0.39 3.80 -21.07
N LEU A 12 -0.31 4.76 -21.98
CA LEU A 12 0.34 6.06 -21.74
C LEU A 12 -0.38 6.89 -20.67
N ALA A 13 -1.69 6.70 -20.48
CA ALA A 13 -2.46 7.32 -19.40
C ALA A 13 -2.19 6.71 -18.01
N LEU A 14 -1.51 5.56 -17.93
CA LEU A 14 -1.12 4.98 -16.66
C LEU A 14 -0.05 5.83 -15.96
N ARG A 15 -0.01 5.76 -14.63
CA ARG A 15 1.07 6.39 -13.87
C ARG A 15 2.43 5.77 -14.23
N PRO A 16 3.53 6.54 -14.22
CA PRO A 16 4.87 6.06 -14.61
C PRO A 16 5.28 4.75 -13.91
N ARG A 17 4.94 4.60 -12.62
CA ARG A 17 5.21 3.36 -11.88
C ARG A 17 4.43 2.17 -12.45
N SER A 18 3.14 2.37 -12.77
CA SER A 18 2.31 1.31 -13.35
C SER A 18 2.76 0.94 -14.75
N GLN A 19 3.23 1.90 -15.55
CA GLN A 19 3.82 1.64 -16.87
C GLN A 19 5.04 0.71 -16.74
N LYS A 20 6.00 1.05 -15.87
CA LYS A 20 7.19 0.22 -15.60
C LYS A 20 6.82 -1.20 -15.12
N ASP A 21 5.87 -1.29 -14.19
CA ASP A 21 5.42 -2.58 -13.67
C ASP A 21 4.74 -3.43 -14.73
N TYR A 22 3.89 -2.83 -15.59
CA TYR A 22 3.20 -3.54 -16.68
C TYR A 22 4.18 -3.99 -17.76
N GLU A 23 5.08 -3.12 -18.19
CA GLU A 23 6.13 -3.45 -19.16
C GLU A 23 6.98 -4.63 -18.68
N TYR A 24 7.48 -4.56 -17.45
CA TYR A 24 8.25 -5.64 -16.84
C TYR A 24 7.48 -6.96 -16.81
N VAL A 25 6.22 -6.92 -16.39
CA VAL A 25 5.36 -8.11 -16.28
C VAL A 25 5.05 -8.70 -17.66
N LEU A 26 4.76 -7.85 -18.65
CA LEU A 26 4.46 -8.29 -20.02
C LEU A 26 5.69 -8.92 -20.69
N ASN A 27 6.86 -8.29 -20.59
CA ASN A 27 8.10 -8.84 -21.14
C ASN A 27 8.42 -10.22 -20.55
N ARG A 28 8.24 -10.39 -19.24
CA ARG A 28 8.41 -11.71 -18.60
C ARG A 28 7.37 -12.72 -19.07
N ALA A 29 6.12 -12.31 -19.27
CA ALA A 29 5.06 -13.17 -19.74
C ALA A 29 5.36 -13.69 -21.15
N LEU A 30 5.82 -12.83 -22.06
CA LEU A 30 6.19 -13.18 -23.42
C LEU A 30 7.29 -14.25 -23.49
N GLN A 31 8.29 -14.14 -22.62
CA GLN A 31 9.42 -15.09 -22.56
C GLN A 31 9.09 -16.41 -21.86
N THR A 32 7.84 -16.58 -21.36
CA THR A 32 7.47 -17.82 -20.66
C THR A 32 7.33 -18.99 -21.64
N PRO A 33 8.01 -20.12 -21.40
CA PRO A 33 7.87 -21.30 -22.23
C PRO A 33 6.44 -21.87 -22.22
N VAL A 34 5.89 -22.19 -23.38
CA VAL A 34 4.62 -22.90 -23.54
C VAL A 34 4.85 -24.37 -23.97
N SER A 35 6.02 -24.65 -24.52
CA SER A 35 6.53 -26.00 -24.81
C SER A 35 8.06 -26.00 -24.80
N VAL A 36 8.67 -27.16 -25.00
CA VAL A 36 10.14 -27.34 -25.02
C VAL A 36 10.83 -26.37 -25.99
N SER A 37 10.20 -26.04 -27.12
CA SER A 37 10.79 -25.23 -28.19
C SER A 37 10.09 -23.91 -28.47
N LYS A 38 9.06 -23.53 -27.68
CA LYS A 38 8.25 -22.33 -27.96
C LYS A 38 8.02 -21.51 -26.72
N ALA A 39 8.32 -20.21 -26.81
CA ALA A 39 7.92 -19.20 -25.83
C ALA A 39 6.51 -18.66 -26.17
N PHE A 40 5.86 -18.03 -25.20
CA PHE A 40 4.52 -17.50 -25.37
C PHE A 40 4.45 -16.43 -26.46
N GLU A 41 5.51 -15.63 -26.63
CA GLU A 41 5.63 -14.63 -27.70
C GLU A 41 5.55 -15.19 -29.11
N SER A 42 5.92 -16.47 -29.31
CA SER A 42 5.88 -17.10 -30.65
C SER A 42 4.47 -17.44 -31.12
N ILE A 43 3.47 -17.36 -30.24
CA ILE A 43 2.08 -17.65 -30.58
C ILE A 43 1.44 -16.40 -31.21
N ARG A 44 0.92 -16.52 -32.44
CA ARG A 44 0.14 -15.44 -33.06
C ARG A 44 -1.09 -15.13 -32.20
N ILE A 45 -1.40 -13.86 -32.01
CA ILE A 45 -2.50 -13.42 -31.13
C ILE A 45 -3.82 -14.13 -31.45
N ALA A 46 -4.19 -14.23 -32.72
CA ALA A 46 -5.41 -14.90 -33.17
C ALA A 46 -5.46 -16.42 -32.87
N LYS A 47 -4.32 -17.05 -32.49
CA LYS A 47 -4.21 -18.47 -32.18
C LYS A 47 -3.98 -18.75 -30.69
N VAL A 48 -3.91 -17.72 -29.86
CA VAL A 48 -3.74 -17.92 -28.41
C VAL A 48 -4.98 -18.59 -27.85
N SER A 49 -4.77 -19.77 -27.25
CA SER A 49 -5.84 -20.56 -26.66
C SER A 49 -5.90 -20.40 -25.13
N VAL A 50 -7.03 -20.84 -24.56
CA VAL A 50 -7.17 -20.96 -23.09
C VAL A 50 -6.16 -21.95 -22.51
N SER A 51 -5.80 -23.00 -23.30
CA SER A 51 -4.79 -23.98 -22.88
C SER A 51 -3.43 -23.36 -22.74
N ASP A 52 -2.99 -22.55 -23.73
CA ASP A 52 -1.71 -21.82 -23.63
C ASP A 52 -1.67 -20.90 -22.40
N CYS A 53 -2.76 -20.15 -22.16
CA CYS A 53 -2.88 -19.29 -21.00
C CYS A 53 -2.82 -20.05 -19.66
N LYS A 54 -3.40 -21.27 -19.60
CA LYS A 54 -3.31 -22.12 -18.41
C LYS A 54 -1.88 -22.63 -18.19
N ILE A 55 -1.18 -23.05 -19.25
CA ILE A 55 0.21 -23.52 -19.16
C ILE A 55 1.12 -22.43 -18.61
N VAL A 56 1.11 -21.23 -19.21
CA VAL A 56 1.94 -20.12 -18.72
C VAL A 56 1.56 -19.68 -17.33
N TYR A 57 0.27 -19.68 -16.99
CA TYR A 57 -0.18 -19.34 -15.63
C TYR A 57 0.34 -20.35 -14.59
N GLN A 58 0.33 -21.63 -14.87
CA GLN A 58 0.90 -22.67 -13.98
C GLN A 58 2.40 -22.47 -13.77
N SER A 59 3.14 -22.13 -14.82
CA SER A 59 4.57 -21.77 -14.69
C SER A 59 4.78 -20.57 -13.76
N TRP A 60 3.91 -19.55 -13.83
CA TRP A 60 4.01 -18.39 -12.95
C TRP A 60 3.64 -18.74 -11.51
N LEU A 61 2.69 -19.66 -11.28
CA LEU A 61 2.31 -20.10 -9.93
C LEU A 61 3.47 -20.71 -9.15
N GLN A 62 4.39 -21.39 -9.82
CA GLN A 62 5.61 -21.94 -9.20
C GLN A 62 6.51 -20.83 -8.62
N LYS A 63 6.44 -19.61 -9.17
CA LYS A 63 7.19 -18.44 -8.70
C LYS A 63 6.44 -17.63 -7.64
N GLY A 64 5.17 -17.95 -7.36
CA GLY A 64 4.35 -17.35 -6.35
C GLY A 64 2.99 -16.83 -6.82
N LYS A 65 1.95 -17.05 -5.99
CA LYS A 65 0.56 -16.71 -6.29
C LYS A 65 0.35 -15.24 -6.66
N ARG A 66 1.01 -14.32 -5.93
CA ARG A 66 0.86 -12.87 -6.17
C ARG A 66 1.35 -12.47 -7.55
N MET A 67 2.53 -12.94 -7.91
CA MET A 67 3.13 -12.65 -9.21
C MET A 67 2.29 -13.26 -10.34
N ALA A 68 1.89 -14.53 -10.23
CA ALA A 68 1.05 -15.19 -11.21
C ALA A 68 -0.27 -14.43 -11.45
N ASN A 69 -0.96 -14.04 -10.38
CA ASN A 69 -2.21 -13.29 -10.48
C ASN A 69 -2.02 -11.90 -11.08
N ASN A 70 -0.93 -11.21 -10.74
CA ASN A 70 -0.60 -9.92 -11.33
C ASN A 70 -0.33 -10.05 -12.82
N THR A 71 0.51 -11.01 -13.22
CA THR A 71 0.84 -11.27 -14.62
C THR A 71 -0.42 -11.61 -15.43
N ALA A 72 -1.28 -12.48 -14.89
CA ALA A 72 -2.57 -12.82 -15.53
C ALA A 72 -3.50 -11.61 -15.64
N THR A 73 -3.48 -10.69 -14.68
CA THR A 73 -4.28 -9.46 -14.72
C THR A 73 -3.79 -8.51 -15.80
N VAL A 74 -2.49 -8.26 -15.86
CA VAL A 74 -1.89 -7.35 -16.85
C VAL A 74 -2.04 -7.92 -18.26
N LEU A 75 -1.78 -9.23 -18.45
CA LEU A 75 -1.96 -9.87 -19.75
C LEU A 75 -3.43 -9.86 -20.20
N SER A 76 -4.38 -9.99 -19.26
CA SER A 76 -5.81 -9.89 -19.56
C SER A 76 -6.20 -8.50 -20.10
N VAL A 77 -5.51 -7.42 -19.71
CA VAL A 77 -5.73 -6.08 -20.28
C VAL A 77 -5.34 -6.06 -21.75
N VAL A 78 -4.20 -6.66 -22.10
CA VAL A 78 -3.75 -6.78 -23.51
C VAL A 78 -4.72 -7.61 -24.34
N PHE A 79 -5.24 -8.70 -23.79
CA PHE A 79 -6.23 -9.53 -24.49
C PHE A 79 -7.62 -8.88 -24.61
N ASN A 80 -8.02 -8.03 -23.65
CA ASN A 80 -9.23 -7.24 -23.83
C ASN A 80 -9.08 -6.28 -25.01
N MET A 81 -7.95 -5.59 -25.13
CA MET A 81 -7.68 -4.74 -26.28
C MET A 81 -7.64 -5.54 -27.60
N ALA A 82 -7.10 -6.76 -27.59
CA ALA A 82 -7.11 -7.62 -28.78
C ALA A 82 -8.54 -8.06 -29.17
N GLU A 83 -9.42 -8.27 -28.20
CA GLU A 83 -10.85 -8.55 -28.40
C GLU A 83 -11.57 -7.32 -28.95
N GLU A 84 -11.32 -6.11 -28.41
CA GLU A 84 -11.85 -4.84 -28.90
C GLU A 84 -11.43 -4.54 -30.36
N LEU A 85 -10.23 -5.00 -30.74
CA LEU A 85 -9.71 -4.89 -32.12
C LEU A 85 -10.11 -6.07 -33.01
N GLU A 86 -11.00 -6.93 -32.56
CA GLU A 86 -11.48 -8.13 -33.30
C GLU A 86 -10.36 -9.13 -33.69
N LEU A 87 -9.19 -9.02 -33.07
CA LEU A 87 -8.06 -9.95 -33.27
C LEU A 87 -8.24 -11.28 -32.48
N LEU A 88 -9.14 -11.27 -31.50
CA LEU A 88 -9.58 -12.42 -30.71
C LEU A 88 -11.10 -12.43 -30.62
N ALA A 89 -11.72 -13.59 -30.76
CA ALA A 89 -13.16 -13.72 -30.52
C ALA A 89 -13.54 -13.54 -29.05
N SER A 90 -12.62 -13.83 -28.12
CA SER A 90 -12.79 -13.58 -26.68
C SER A 90 -11.44 -13.64 -25.97
N ASN A 91 -11.34 -12.94 -24.85
CA ASN A 91 -10.14 -12.95 -24.03
C ASN A 91 -9.94 -14.30 -23.32
N PRO A 92 -8.93 -15.11 -23.72
CA PRO A 92 -8.73 -16.46 -23.17
C PRO A 92 -8.32 -16.47 -21.70
N MET A 93 -7.72 -15.38 -21.19
CA MET A 93 -7.29 -15.27 -19.80
C MET A 93 -8.48 -15.17 -18.83
N ARG A 94 -9.66 -14.73 -19.25
CA ARG A 94 -10.88 -14.74 -18.42
C ARG A 94 -11.26 -16.13 -17.92
N ARG A 95 -10.90 -17.17 -18.69
CA ARG A 95 -11.17 -18.57 -18.34
C ARG A 95 -10.07 -19.23 -17.50
N VAL A 96 -9.02 -18.49 -17.15
CA VAL A 96 -7.97 -18.93 -16.24
C VAL A 96 -8.36 -18.62 -14.79
N LYS A 97 -8.61 -19.67 -14.00
CA LYS A 97 -8.94 -19.51 -12.57
C LYS A 97 -7.71 -19.07 -11.80
N LYS A 98 -7.74 -17.84 -11.27
CA LYS A 98 -6.66 -17.29 -10.45
C LYS A 98 -6.61 -17.96 -9.07
N ALA A 99 -5.41 -18.21 -8.57
CA ALA A 99 -5.21 -18.76 -7.23
C ALA A 99 -5.68 -17.78 -6.15
N LYS A 100 -6.38 -18.31 -5.14
CA LYS A 100 -6.81 -17.49 -3.99
C LYS A 100 -5.59 -17.01 -3.22
N GLN A 101 -5.48 -15.71 -3.05
CA GLN A 101 -4.47 -15.09 -2.19
C GLN A 101 -5.02 -14.93 -0.78
N GLU A 102 -4.20 -15.25 0.19
CA GLU A 102 -4.51 -14.94 1.57
C GLU A 102 -4.31 -13.45 1.84
N VAL A 103 -5.25 -12.86 2.53
CA VAL A 103 -5.13 -11.47 2.97
C VAL A 103 -4.14 -11.43 4.13
N ARG A 104 -3.09 -10.62 3.99
CA ARG A 104 -2.15 -10.37 5.09
C ARG A 104 -2.91 -9.78 6.29
N ARG A 105 -2.76 -10.41 7.46
CA ARG A 105 -3.48 -10.03 8.69
C ARG A 105 -2.56 -9.54 9.81
N VAL A 106 -1.29 -9.35 9.51
CA VAL A 106 -0.29 -8.91 10.48
C VAL A 106 -0.62 -7.49 10.93
N MET A 107 -0.55 -7.28 12.23
CA MET A 107 -0.73 -5.99 12.90
C MET A 107 0.37 -5.86 13.95
N TRP A 108 0.75 -4.62 14.24
CA TRP A 108 1.65 -4.32 15.34
C TRP A 108 0.86 -4.21 16.65
N SER A 109 1.44 -4.67 17.78
CA SER A 109 0.92 -4.28 19.07
C SER A 109 1.36 -2.86 19.44
N ARG A 110 0.70 -2.23 20.38
CA ARG A 110 1.08 -0.90 20.87
C ARG A 110 2.50 -0.89 21.47
N GLU A 111 2.87 -1.93 22.17
CA GLU A 111 4.20 -2.12 22.73
C GLU A 111 5.25 -2.23 21.62
N GLN A 112 4.95 -2.95 20.54
CA GLN A 112 5.84 -3.06 19.37
C GLN A 112 5.99 -1.73 18.64
N VAL A 113 4.91 -0.95 18.47
CA VAL A 113 4.97 0.40 17.89
C VAL A 113 5.84 1.29 18.76
N LYS A 114 5.57 1.31 20.08
CA LYS A 114 6.36 2.12 21.03
C LYS A 114 7.83 1.75 20.99
N LEU A 115 8.15 0.47 21.09
CA LEU A 115 9.54 -0.01 21.07
C LEU A 115 10.26 0.36 19.77
N PHE A 116 9.58 0.24 18.62
CA PHE A 116 10.13 0.67 17.34
C PHE A 116 10.45 2.18 17.33
N LEU A 117 9.51 3.00 17.80
CA LEU A 117 9.68 4.47 17.80
C LEU A 117 10.76 4.90 18.79
N ASP A 118 10.78 4.34 20.00
CA ASP A 118 11.84 4.60 20.99
C ASP A 118 13.23 4.28 20.41
N THR A 119 13.36 3.12 19.73
CA THR A 119 14.62 2.71 19.09
C THR A 119 14.97 3.62 17.92
N ALA A 120 14.01 3.98 17.07
CA ALA A 120 14.26 4.82 15.91
C ALA A 120 14.68 6.25 16.32
N TYR A 121 14.05 6.80 17.35
CA TYR A 121 14.35 8.14 17.84
C TYR A 121 15.61 8.21 18.72
N SER A 122 16.09 7.10 19.26
CA SER A 122 17.36 7.05 19.99
C SER A 122 18.58 7.33 19.13
N GLN A 123 18.46 7.22 17.79
CA GLN A 123 19.58 7.41 16.88
C GLN A 123 19.22 8.38 15.74
N TYR A 124 20.00 9.42 15.59
CA TYR A 124 19.78 10.46 14.57
C TYR A 124 19.61 9.89 13.14
N LYS A 125 20.42 8.88 12.78
CA LYS A 125 20.36 8.23 11.45
C LYS A 125 19.00 7.61 11.11
N TRP A 126 18.18 7.25 12.12
CA TRP A 126 16.87 6.61 11.94
C TRP A 126 15.70 7.55 12.22
N ARG A 127 15.95 8.78 12.68
CA ARG A 127 14.88 9.72 13.11
C ARG A 127 13.84 9.95 12.01
N SER A 128 14.26 10.26 10.77
CA SER A 128 13.31 10.43 9.66
C SER A 128 12.53 9.14 9.34
N ILE A 129 13.13 7.97 9.49
CA ILE A 129 12.43 6.67 9.33
C ILE A 129 11.43 6.45 10.45
N GLY A 130 11.80 6.73 11.68
CA GLY A 130 10.89 6.73 12.83
C GLY A 130 9.70 7.64 12.59
N LEU A 131 9.93 8.85 12.10
CA LEU A 131 8.89 9.83 11.82
C LEU A 131 7.94 9.39 10.69
N ILE A 132 8.46 8.79 9.59
CA ILE A 132 7.63 8.21 8.53
C ILE A 132 6.67 7.14 9.09
N VAL A 133 7.18 6.24 9.94
CA VAL A 133 6.40 5.16 10.54
C VAL A 133 5.41 5.71 11.56
N HIS A 134 5.83 6.67 12.39
CA HIS A 134 4.98 7.35 13.37
C HIS A 134 3.79 8.05 12.70
N MET A 135 4.06 8.86 11.66
CA MET A 135 3.01 9.51 10.87
C MET A 135 2.08 8.49 10.19
N ALA A 136 2.62 7.39 9.66
CA ALA A 136 1.80 6.36 9.04
C ALA A 136 0.84 5.68 10.04
N TYR A 137 1.27 5.53 11.29
CA TYR A 137 0.46 5.00 12.38
C TYR A 137 -0.57 6.02 12.87
N GLU A 138 -0.13 7.20 13.35
CA GLU A 138 -1.01 8.19 13.96
C GLU A 138 -2.06 8.75 12.98
N PHE A 139 -1.65 9.02 11.75
CA PHE A 139 -2.56 9.52 10.71
C PHE A 139 -3.32 8.40 9.98
N ALA A 140 -3.06 7.14 10.29
CA ALA A 140 -3.61 6.00 9.56
C ALA A 140 -3.38 6.11 8.03
N GLN A 141 -2.23 6.67 7.60
CA GLN A 141 -1.90 6.91 6.20
C GLN A 141 -0.94 5.87 5.63
N ARG A 142 -0.79 5.85 4.32
CA ARG A 142 0.18 4.96 3.66
C ARG A 142 1.59 5.46 3.88
N VAL A 143 2.52 4.55 4.17
CA VAL A 143 3.95 4.88 4.28
C VAL A 143 4.46 5.61 3.03
N GLY A 144 3.95 5.23 1.84
CA GLY A 144 4.29 5.89 0.59
C GLY A 144 3.88 7.37 0.53
N ASP A 145 2.75 7.74 1.17
CA ASP A 145 2.32 9.13 1.28
C ASP A 145 3.14 9.87 2.35
N MET A 146 3.42 9.23 3.49
CA MET A 146 4.17 9.84 4.59
C MET A 146 5.65 10.10 4.27
N ARG A 147 6.30 9.21 3.50
CA ARG A 147 7.68 9.45 3.07
C ARG A 147 7.85 10.61 2.07
N LEU A 148 6.76 10.99 1.41
CA LEU A 148 6.71 12.09 0.43
C LEU A 148 6.05 13.35 1.01
N LEU A 149 5.73 13.35 2.32
CA LEU A 149 5.03 14.44 2.95
C LEU A 149 5.91 15.70 2.94
N GLU A 150 5.33 16.81 2.52
CA GLU A 150 5.96 18.13 2.47
C GLU A 150 5.50 18.97 3.66
N TRP A 151 6.35 19.90 4.13
CA TRP A 151 6.04 20.79 5.24
C TRP A 151 4.79 21.63 5.01
N LYS A 152 4.51 22.02 3.77
CA LYS A 152 3.30 22.79 3.42
C LYS A 152 1.99 22.09 3.75
N CYS A 153 2.02 20.77 3.98
CA CYS A 153 0.87 19.97 4.40
C CYS A 153 0.64 20.01 5.92
N ILE A 154 1.57 20.55 6.69
CA ILE A 154 1.51 20.64 8.15
C ILE A 154 1.20 22.07 8.57
N ASP A 155 0.06 22.27 9.17
CA ASP A 155 -0.29 23.53 9.85
C ASP A 155 0.00 23.38 11.34
N PHE A 156 1.07 24.06 11.81
CA PHE A 156 1.49 24.02 13.21
C PHE A 156 0.58 24.86 14.13
N ASP A 157 -0.09 25.88 13.61
CA ASP A 157 -0.97 26.75 14.38
C ASP A 157 -2.28 26.05 14.69
N THR A 158 -2.92 25.47 13.68
CA THR A 158 -4.15 24.70 13.84
C THR A 158 -3.89 23.23 14.22
N LYS A 159 -2.62 22.80 14.27
CA LYS A 159 -2.18 21.42 14.57
C LYS A 159 -2.87 20.40 13.65
N ARG A 160 -2.82 20.65 12.34
CA ARG A 160 -3.54 19.87 11.34
C ARG A 160 -2.63 19.42 10.21
N LEU A 161 -2.87 18.21 9.73
CA LEU A 161 -2.37 17.71 8.47
C LEU A 161 -3.44 17.88 7.39
N ASP A 162 -3.10 18.53 6.29
CA ASP A 162 -3.91 18.61 5.08
C ASP A 162 -3.23 17.82 3.95
N LEU A 163 -3.79 16.70 3.55
CA LEU A 163 -3.16 15.77 2.63
C LEU A 163 -4.08 15.32 1.50
N VAL A 164 -3.60 15.42 0.26
CA VAL A 164 -4.18 14.75 -0.91
C VAL A 164 -3.44 13.43 -1.14
N GLN A 165 -4.08 12.31 -0.86
CA GLN A 165 -3.48 10.98 -0.99
C GLN A 165 -3.02 10.69 -2.42
N SER A 166 -1.79 10.17 -2.60
CA SER A 166 -1.21 9.90 -3.92
C SER A 166 -1.99 8.89 -4.74
N LYS A 167 -2.51 7.82 -4.11
CA LYS A 167 -3.14 6.68 -4.82
C LYS A 167 -4.60 6.92 -5.20
N ARG A 168 -5.39 7.54 -4.33
CA ARG A 168 -6.86 7.67 -4.52
C ARG A 168 -7.33 9.11 -4.70
N ARG A 169 -6.42 10.08 -4.60
CA ARG A 169 -6.72 11.50 -4.63
C ARG A 169 -7.76 11.94 -3.59
N ALA A 170 -7.92 11.14 -2.52
CA ALA A 170 -8.76 11.53 -1.41
C ALA A 170 -8.07 12.64 -0.61
N GLU A 171 -8.81 13.69 -0.31
CA GLU A 171 -8.40 14.75 0.60
C GLU A 171 -8.73 14.33 2.03
N VAL A 172 -7.78 14.53 2.95
CA VAL A 172 -7.97 14.25 4.37
C VAL A 172 -7.41 15.42 5.19
N HIS A 173 -8.14 15.74 6.26
CA HIS A 173 -7.79 16.79 7.23
C HIS A 173 -7.71 16.12 8.60
N ILE A 174 -6.50 15.95 9.13
CA ILE A 174 -6.28 15.10 10.31
C ILE A 174 -5.66 15.94 11.43
N PRO A 175 -6.23 15.96 12.64
CA PRO A 175 -5.61 16.59 13.78
C PRO A 175 -4.30 15.90 14.17
N ILE A 176 -3.31 16.67 14.57
CA ILE A 176 -2.01 16.17 15.00
C ILE A 176 -2.02 16.09 16.53
N ASN A 177 -1.78 14.89 17.08
CA ASN A 177 -1.70 14.71 18.52
C ASN A 177 -0.41 15.33 19.11
N ALA A 178 -0.40 15.53 20.43
CA ALA A 178 0.69 16.24 21.11
C ALA A 178 2.05 15.55 20.95
N SER A 179 2.09 14.22 20.97
CA SER A 179 3.33 13.44 20.86
C SER A 179 3.95 13.60 19.47
N LEU A 180 3.17 13.38 18.42
CA LEU A 180 3.65 13.54 17.05
C LEU A 180 3.98 15.01 16.73
N LEU A 181 3.21 15.96 17.25
CA LEU A 181 3.46 17.40 17.07
C LEU A 181 4.84 17.81 17.64
N ALA A 182 5.21 17.28 18.80
CA ALA A 182 6.53 17.55 19.41
C ALA A 182 7.66 17.06 18.48
N MET A 183 7.53 15.83 17.97
CA MET A 183 8.51 15.25 17.01
C MET A 183 8.56 16.02 15.69
N LEU A 184 7.41 16.48 15.19
CA LEU A 184 7.37 17.29 13.96
C LEU A 184 8.04 18.65 14.15
N LYS A 185 7.90 19.28 15.32
CA LYS A 185 8.58 20.56 15.63
C LYS A 185 10.11 20.37 15.71
N GLU A 186 10.57 19.38 16.45
CA GLU A 186 11.99 19.03 16.51
C GLU A 186 12.58 18.72 15.12
N GLN A 187 11.84 17.99 14.33
CA GLN A 187 12.24 17.69 12.94
C GLN A 187 12.25 18.96 12.08
N HIS A 188 11.30 19.87 12.27
CA HIS A 188 11.24 21.13 11.53
C HIS A 188 12.39 22.08 11.90
N ASP A 189 12.81 22.11 13.16
CA ASP A 189 13.96 22.90 13.59
C ASP A 189 15.24 22.50 12.85
N ASP A 190 15.41 21.20 12.56
CA ASP A 190 16.58 20.69 11.85
C ASP A 190 16.42 20.68 10.31
N PHE A 191 15.21 20.50 9.79
CA PHE A 191 14.95 20.24 8.35
C PHE A 191 13.88 21.14 7.74
N GLY A 192 13.39 22.17 8.42
CA GLY A 192 12.39 23.09 7.90
C GLY A 192 12.86 23.96 6.72
N PHE A 193 14.18 24.02 6.48
CA PHE A 193 14.77 24.78 5.38
C PHE A 193 14.62 24.08 4.01
N GLN A 194 14.16 22.85 3.96
CA GLN A 194 13.92 22.08 2.75
C GLN A 194 12.46 21.56 2.71
N GLU A 195 12.02 20.95 1.62
CA GLU A 195 10.62 20.71 1.30
C GLU A 195 9.97 19.58 2.12
N TYR A 196 10.72 18.48 2.40
CA TYR A 196 10.15 17.22 2.92
C TYR A 196 10.20 17.13 4.44
N VAL A 197 9.12 16.60 5.05
CA VAL A 197 9.04 16.38 6.49
C VAL A 197 10.07 15.36 7.00
N ALA A 198 10.28 14.30 6.23
CA ALA A 198 11.22 13.23 6.61
C ALA A 198 12.22 12.94 5.49
N PRO A 199 13.18 13.85 5.23
CA PRO A 199 14.20 13.70 4.20
C PRO A 199 15.24 12.65 4.57
N GLN A 200 16.09 12.28 3.62
CA GLN A 200 17.31 11.52 3.90
C GLN A 200 18.21 12.32 4.85
N VAL A 201 18.60 11.71 5.97
CA VAL A 201 19.35 12.39 7.04
C VAL A 201 20.77 12.76 6.62
N ASN A 202 21.44 11.91 5.86
CA ASN A 202 22.79 12.13 5.35
C ASN A 202 22.83 11.96 3.84
N PRO A 203 22.37 12.93 3.07
CA PRO A 203 22.34 12.81 1.60
C PRO A 203 23.76 12.87 1.04
N ARG A 204 24.11 11.93 0.16
CA ARG A 204 25.45 11.84 -0.45
C ARG A 204 25.81 13.08 -1.28
N ASP A 205 24.83 13.68 -1.92
CA ASP A 205 24.94 14.82 -2.83
C ASP A 205 24.53 16.17 -2.18
N LYS A 206 24.33 16.19 -0.88
CA LYS A 206 23.79 17.32 -0.10
C LYS A 206 22.40 17.81 -0.56
N ASN A 207 21.71 17.05 -1.42
CA ASN A 207 20.34 17.31 -1.84
C ASN A 207 19.38 16.55 -0.93
N TYR A 208 18.61 17.27 -0.15
CA TYR A 208 17.57 16.69 0.69
C TYR A 208 16.41 16.22 -0.18
N ARG A 209 16.16 14.91 -0.15
CA ARG A 209 15.12 14.24 -0.91
C ARG A 209 14.45 13.15 -0.07
N PRO A 210 13.21 12.76 -0.39
CA PRO A 210 12.56 11.68 0.34
C PRO A 210 13.28 10.34 0.08
N TYR A 211 13.23 9.45 1.07
CA TYR A 211 13.66 8.07 0.89
C TYR A 211 12.85 7.40 -0.23
N ASN A 212 13.44 6.53 -1.03
CA ASN A 212 12.68 5.64 -1.89
C ASN A 212 12.04 4.49 -1.08
N GLU A 213 11.09 3.78 -1.67
CA GLU A 213 10.34 2.71 -0.96
C GLU A 213 11.23 1.56 -0.50
N PHE A 214 12.29 1.28 -1.24
CA PHE A 214 13.23 0.21 -0.93
C PHE A 214 14.10 0.58 0.27
N ASP A 215 14.65 1.80 0.29
CA ASP A 215 15.46 2.30 1.40
C ASP A 215 14.65 2.38 2.70
N VAL A 216 13.38 2.84 2.65
CA VAL A 216 12.48 2.80 3.81
C VAL A 216 12.34 1.37 4.34
N SER A 217 12.17 0.39 3.45
CA SER A 217 12.03 -1.01 3.86
C SER A 217 13.30 -1.57 4.52
N ILE A 218 14.48 -1.23 3.99
CA ILE A 218 15.77 -1.63 4.56
C ILE A 218 15.94 -1.02 5.95
N LEU A 219 15.81 0.30 6.07
CA LEU A 219 16.04 1.00 7.32
C LEU A 219 15.01 0.63 8.41
N VAL A 220 13.75 0.40 8.04
CA VAL A 220 12.74 -0.15 8.96
C VAL A 220 13.16 -1.55 9.46
N ASN A 221 13.75 -2.38 8.61
CA ASN A 221 14.25 -3.70 9.04
C ASN A 221 15.48 -3.58 9.95
N GLU A 222 16.35 -2.61 9.74
CA GLU A 222 17.48 -2.31 10.64
C GLU A 222 16.98 -1.90 12.03
N VAL A 223 16.04 -0.94 12.11
CA VAL A 223 15.43 -0.52 13.38
C VAL A 223 14.74 -1.68 14.08
N LYS A 224 14.00 -2.51 13.34
CA LYS A 224 13.35 -3.70 13.93
C LYS A 224 14.35 -4.71 14.48
N ALA A 225 15.47 -4.93 13.77
CA ALA A 225 16.51 -5.84 14.22
C ALA A 225 17.16 -5.34 15.51
N GLU A 226 17.45 -4.03 15.59
CA GLU A 226 17.98 -3.39 16.80
C GLU A 226 17.00 -3.48 17.97
N ALA A 227 15.70 -3.28 17.70
CA ALA A 227 14.64 -3.37 18.69
C ALA A 227 14.24 -4.81 19.06
N GLY A 228 14.83 -5.84 18.45
CA GLY A 228 14.43 -7.23 18.67
C GLY A 228 13.00 -7.57 18.22
N LEU A 229 12.44 -6.82 17.28
CA LEU A 229 11.08 -6.97 16.79
C LEU A 229 10.94 -8.08 15.73
N PRO A 230 9.77 -8.74 15.64
CA PRO A 230 9.50 -9.79 14.67
C PRO A 230 9.75 -9.36 13.21
N LYS A 231 10.35 -10.25 12.42
CA LYS A 231 10.71 -9.97 11.02
C LYS A 231 9.49 -9.77 10.10
N GLU A 232 8.38 -10.43 10.41
CA GLU A 232 7.13 -10.35 9.64
C GLU A 232 6.44 -8.99 9.71
N LEU A 233 6.73 -8.16 10.72
CA LEU A 233 6.20 -6.81 10.83
C LEU A 233 6.74 -5.92 9.70
N THR A 234 5.89 -5.11 9.10
CA THR A 234 6.31 -4.14 8.07
C THR A 234 5.70 -2.77 8.34
N ALA A 235 6.36 -1.71 7.90
CA ALA A 235 5.81 -0.35 8.02
C ALA A 235 4.46 -0.19 7.30
N MET A 236 4.21 -0.98 6.24
CA MET A 236 2.92 -0.96 5.54
C MET A 236 1.74 -1.46 6.40
N ASP A 237 2.03 -2.19 7.48
CA ASP A 237 0.99 -2.68 8.40
C ASP A 237 0.51 -1.57 9.35
N MET A 238 1.23 -0.44 9.50
CA MET A 238 0.90 0.67 10.41
C MET A 238 -0.49 1.23 10.17
N ARG A 239 -0.83 1.55 8.93
CA ARG A 239 -2.17 2.00 8.57
C ARG A 239 -3.24 0.96 8.91
N ARG A 240 -2.95 -0.32 8.71
CA ARG A 240 -3.86 -1.41 9.09
C ARG A 240 -4.05 -1.46 10.61
N THR A 241 -2.96 -1.36 11.36
CA THR A 241 -2.97 -1.35 12.82
C THR A 241 -3.86 -0.22 13.33
N ALA A 242 -3.60 1.03 12.93
CA ALA A 242 -4.37 2.20 13.33
C ALA A 242 -5.87 2.09 12.99
N ILE A 243 -6.20 1.66 11.77
CA ILE A 243 -7.60 1.49 11.36
C ILE A 243 -8.28 0.39 12.18
N THR A 244 -7.59 -0.72 12.45
CA THR A 244 -8.15 -1.81 13.25
C THR A 244 -8.37 -1.37 14.70
N GLU A 245 -7.45 -0.60 15.27
CA GLU A 245 -7.61 -0.01 16.62
C GLU A 245 -8.83 0.91 16.70
N MET A 246 -9.06 1.77 15.68
CA MET A 246 -10.26 2.60 15.61
C MET A 246 -11.54 1.76 15.53
N VAL A 247 -11.53 0.67 14.75
CA VAL A 247 -12.67 -0.26 14.69
C VAL A 247 -12.91 -0.93 16.03
N GLU A 248 -11.85 -1.40 16.71
CA GLU A 248 -11.93 -2.03 18.04
C GLU A 248 -12.36 -1.05 19.13
N ALA A 249 -11.99 0.22 19.01
CA ALA A 249 -12.47 1.31 19.85
C ALA A 249 -13.94 1.68 19.59
N GLY A 250 -14.56 1.10 18.55
CA GLY A 250 -15.96 1.34 18.19
C GLY A 250 -16.20 2.69 17.54
N VAL A 251 -15.19 3.27 16.89
CA VAL A 251 -15.35 4.50 16.10
C VAL A 251 -16.23 4.22 14.90
N ALA A 252 -17.13 5.13 14.58
CA ALA A 252 -18.04 4.98 13.44
C ALA A 252 -17.28 4.84 12.12
N THR A 253 -17.73 3.93 11.24
CA THR A 253 -17.05 3.65 9.96
C THR A 253 -16.85 4.92 9.12
N THR A 254 -17.80 5.85 9.12
CA THR A 254 -17.69 7.13 8.42
C THR A 254 -16.58 8.02 8.96
N GLN A 255 -16.36 8.05 10.27
CA GLN A 255 -15.26 8.78 10.91
C GLN A 255 -13.91 8.14 10.57
N ILE A 256 -13.82 6.80 10.61
CA ILE A 256 -12.60 6.08 10.18
C ILE A 256 -12.30 6.36 8.70
N MET A 257 -13.33 6.43 7.85
CA MET A 257 -13.16 6.78 6.44
C MET A 257 -12.67 8.21 6.25
N ALA A 258 -13.13 9.17 7.05
CA ALA A 258 -12.67 10.56 7.01
C ALA A 258 -11.16 10.66 7.34
N VAL A 259 -10.69 9.94 8.36
CA VAL A 259 -9.25 9.89 8.70
C VAL A 259 -8.46 9.14 7.63
N SER A 260 -8.92 7.97 7.23
CA SER A 260 -8.16 7.07 6.38
C SER A 260 -8.27 7.36 4.88
N GLY A 261 -9.21 8.20 4.43
CA GLY A 261 -9.44 8.48 3.00
C GLY A 261 -9.95 7.26 2.22
N HIS A 262 -10.76 6.39 2.84
CA HIS A 262 -11.45 5.32 2.13
C HIS A 262 -12.74 5.83 1.50
N ASN A 263 -12.92 5.59 0.20
CA ASN A 263 -14.06 6.14 -0.56
C ASN A 263 -15.32 5.26 -0.48
N SER A 264 -15.23 4.04 0.07
CA SER A 264 -16.40 3.16 0.19
C SER A 264 -16.35 2.30 1.44
N PRO A 265 -17.50 1.99 2.06
CA PRO A 265 -17.59 1.06 3.19
C PRO A 265 -17.06 -0.35 2.86
N GLN A 266 -17.19 -0.82 1.61
CA GLN A 266 -16.63 -2.11 1.18
C GLN A 266 -15.12 -2.17 1.38
N SER A 267 -14.42 -1.06 1.23
CA SER A 267 -12.97 -1.02 1.44
C SER A 267 -12.58 -1.15 2.92
N MET A 268 -13.54 -1.01 3.84
CA MET A 268 -13.34 -1.21 5.28
C MET A 268 -13.49 -2.68 5.73
N ARG A 269 -14.12 -3.55 4.92
CA ARG A 269 -14.32 -4.97 5.25
C ARG A 269 -13.06 -5.70 5.76
N PRO A 270 -11.85 -5.48 5.22
CA PRO A 270 -10.65 -6.16 5.72
C PRO A 270 -10.27 -5.82 7.17
N TYR A 271 -10.78 -4.71 7.70
CA TYR A 271 -10.51 -4.21 9.05
C TYR A 271 -11.61 -4.57 10.05
N ILE A 272 -12.83 -4.82 9.55
CA ILE A 272 -13.97 -5.22 10.38
C ILE A 272 -13.78 -6.68 10.77
N LYS A 273 -13.50 -6.93 12.05
CA LYS A 273 -13.41 -8.26 12.61
C LYS A 273 -14.64 -8.52 13.47
N HIS A 274 -15.29 -9.66 13.27
CA HIS A 274 -16.31 -10.15 14.19
C HIS A 274 -15.61 -10.75 15.42
N THR A 275 -15.16 -9.89 16.33
CA THR A 275 -14.49 -10.30 17.58
C THR A 275 -15.49 -10.31 18.71
N PHE A 276 -15.24 -11.14 19.73
CA PHE A 276 -16.02 -11.15 20.97
C PHE A 276 -16.05 -9.75 21.61
N LYS A 277 -14.93 -9.04 21.62
CA LYS A 277 -14.82 -7.67 22.13
C LYS A 277 -15.73 -6.69 21.36
N SER A 278 -15.82 -6.80 20.03
CA SER A 278 -16.75 -5.96 19.25
C SER A 278 -18.21 -6.24 19.63
N SER A 279 -18.56 -7.51 19.89
CA SER A 279 -19.91 -7.89 20.33
C SER A 279 -20.19 -7.36 21.73
N GLN A 280 -19.25 -7.49 22.68
CA GLN A 280 -19.38 -6.92 24.02
C GLN A 280 -19.59 -5.40 23.98
N ASN A 281 -18.77 -4.68 23.23
CA ASN A 281 -18.88 -3.23 23.10
C ASN A 281 -20.25 -2.81 22.52
N ALA A 282 -20.75 -3.54 21.51
CA ALA A 282 -22.05 -3.26 20.92
C ALA A 282 -23.20 -3.47 21.92
N LEU A 283 -23.16 -4.56 22.68
CA LEU A 283 -24.17 -4.85 23.71
C LEU A 283 -24.11 -3.85 24.87
N ALA A 284 -22.91 -3.51 25.36
CA ALA A 284 -22.75 -2.53 26.42
C ALA A 284 -23.31 -1.15 26.01
N ARG A 285 -23.05 -0.69 24.78
CA ARG A 285 -23.62 0.56 24.26
C ARG A 285 -25.14 0.50 24.15
N ARG A 286 -25.68 -0.65 23.72
CA ARG A 286 -27.14 -0.83 23.67
C ARG A 286 -27.77 -0.77 25.06
N ASP A 287 -27.12 -1.34 26.07
CA ASP A 287 -27.62 -1.34 27.43
C ASP A 287 -27.55 0.07 28.07
N SER A 288 -26.47 0.83 27.82
CA SER A 288 -26.39 2.24 28.21
C SER A 288 -27.53 3.05 27.60
N TYR A 289 -27.78 2.89 26.30
CA TYR A 289 -28.89 3.57 25.60
C TYR A 289 -30.27 3.27 26.22
N LYS A 290 -30.53 2.00 26.59
CA LYS A 290 -31.79 1.66 27.24
C LYS A 290 -31.96 2.34 28.59
N ASN A 291 -30.85 2.49 29.34
CA ASN A 291 -30.89 3.14 30.66
C ASN A 291 -31.03 4.67 30.56
N GLU A 292 -30.63 5.28 29.44
CA GLU A 292 -30.79 6.73 29.19
C GLU A 292 -32.22 7.10 28.74
N VAL A 293 -32.95 6.14 28.17
CA VAL A 293 -34.31 6.35 27.59
C VAL A 293 -35.39 5.83 28.52
N SER A 294 -35.05 5.18 29.62
CA SER A 294 -35.95 4.74 30.70
C SER A 294 -36.07 5.78 31.79
#